data_9d22abdcc0e82c5e86b20740d002e5b7
#
_entry.id   9d22abdcc0e82c5e86b20740d002e5b7
#
_cell.length_a   1.000
_cell.length_b   1.000
_cell.length_c   1.000
_cell.angle_alpha   90.00
_cell.angle_beta   90.00
_cell.angle_gamma   90.00
#
_symmetry.space_group_name_H-M   'P 1'
#
loop_
_entity.id
_entity.type
_entity.pdbx_description
1 polymer ?
#
loop_
_entity_poly.entity_id
_entity_poly.type
_entity_poly.pdbx_seq_one_letter_code
_entity_poly.pdbx_strand_id
1 'polypeptide(L)'
;QVLHGTHVPRFVAAGDLVNLPYLVMEHVQGHTLQQVLDAHTQARTQPSTADIARIGAAIARAAHSLHQQNTCHLDLKPANVLLHPHGHAVLLDFGLSCHAHYPDLLAEELRKAIGSPAWIAPEQVVGVRGDPRSDIFAIGVMLYELATGELPFGNPQTNGGMRQRLWMDPTPPRRLRPDMPEWLQEVVLRCLEPEAAKRYPSAAHLAFDLEHPEQIKVTKRGQQIE
;
A
#
# COMPACT_ATOMS: atom_id res chain seq x y z
N GLN A 1 -3.09 -2.16 -24.16
CA GLN A 1 -3.59 -2.00 -22.78
C GLN A 1 -3.62 -3.37 -22.11
N VAL A 2 -2.90 -3.53 -20.99
CA VAL A 2 -2.83 -4.80 -20.24
C VAL A 2 -3.83 -4.76 -19.09
N LEU A 3 -3.91 -3.64 -18.36
CA LEU A 3 -4.76 -3.48 -17.18
C LEU A 3 -6.16 -2.97 -17.54
N HIS A 4 -7.18 -3.52 -16.88
CA HIS A 4 -8.58 -3.15 -17.06
C HIS A 4 -9.38 -3.35 -15.76
N GLY A 5 -10.59 -2.80 -15.72
CA GLY A 5 -11.50 -2.91 -14.59
C GLY A 5 -11.67 -1.60 -13.83
N THR A 6 -12.47 -1.64 -12.76
CA THR A 6 -12.88 -0.46 -11.98
C THR A 6 -11.82 0.08 -11.05
N HIS A 7 -10.71 -0.66 -10.86
CA HIS A 7 -9.64 -0.31 -9.93
C HIS A 7 -8.42 0.36 -10.61
N VAL A 8 -8.51 0.61 -11.90
CA VAL A 8 -7.48 1.30 -12.69
C VAL A 8 -8.14 2.32 -13.61
N PRO A 9 -7.53 3.49 -13.87
CA PRO A 9 -8.08 4.45 -14.83
C PRO A 9 -8.14 3.82 -16.22
N ARG A 10 -9.23 4.05 -16.93
CA ARG A 10 -9.38 3.57 -18.31
C ARG A 10 -8.39 4.31 -19.21
N PHE A 11 -7.58 3.54 -19.93
CA PHE A 11 -6.72 4.08 -20.97
C PHE A 11 -7.54 4.68 -22.13
N VAL A 12 -7.17 5.85 -22.59
CA VAL A 12 -7.80 6.53 -23.72
C VAL A 12 -6.89 6.58 -24.94
N ALA A 13 -5.67 7.10 -24.77
CA ALA A 13 -4.70 7.23 -25.85
C ALA A 13 -3.27 7.35 -25.31
N ALA A 14 -2.30 7.11 -26.18
CA ALA A 14 -0.91 7.44 -25.98
C ALA A 14 -0.31 7.95 -27.28
N GLY A 15 0.72 8.78 -27.20
CA GLY A 15 1.42 9.28 -28.37
C GLY A 15 2.72 9.96 -28.00
N ASP A 16 3.38 10.51 -29.03
CA ASP A 16 4.59 11.29 -28.90
C ASP A 16 4.39 12.61 -29.64
N LEU A 17 4.47 13.73 -28.92
CA LEU A 17 4.49 15.07 -29.48
C LEU A 17 5.97 15.50 -29.66
N VAL A 18 6.64 14.92 -30.67
CA VAL A 18 8.03 15.28 -31.01
C VAL A 18 8.95 15.13 -29.78
N ASN A 19 9.16 13.89 -29.34
CA ASN A 19 9.98 13.48 -28.19
C ASN A 19 9.41 13.85 -26.81
N LEU A 20 8.13 14.16 -26.73
CA LEU A 20 7.40 14.30 -25.46
C LEU A 20 6.32 13.20 -25.37
N PRO A 21 6.67 11.99 -24.88
CA PRO A 21 5.70 10.92 -24.75
C PRO A 21 4.59 11.32 -23.77
N TYR A 22 3.35 11.01 -24.13
CA TYR A 22 2.19 11.26 -23.26
C TYR A 22 1.24 10.07 -23.20
N LEU A 23 0.54 9.97 -22.09
CA LEU A 23 -0.51 9.02 -21.83
C LEU A 23 -1.80 9.78 -21.47
N VAL A 24 -2.91 9.45 -22.14
CA VAL A 24 -4.22 9.97 -21.83
C VAL A 24 -5.04 8.87 -21.16
N MET A 25 -5.58 9.18 -19.99
CA MET A 25 -6.47 8.30 -19.24
C MET A 25 -7.72 9.06 -18.80
N GLU A 26 -8.76 8.34 -18.42
CA GLU A 26 -9.95 8.96 -17.86
C GLU A 26 -9.62 9.73 -16.58
N HIS A 27 -10.35 10.82 -16.36
CA HIS A 27 -10.32 11.51 -15.08
C HIS A 27 -11.25 10.80 -14.10
N VAL A 28 -10.66 10.18 -13.07
CA VAL A 28 -11.41 9.48 -12.04
C VAL A 28 -11.83 10.46 -10.94
N GLN A 29 -13.10 10.45 -10.56
CA GLN A 29 -13.62 11.27 -9.47
C GLN A 29 -13.23 10.70 -8.11
N GLY A 30 -12.96 11.57 -7.13
CA GLY A 30 -12.65 11.17 -5.76
C GLY A 30 -11.53 11.99 -5.15
N HIS A 31 -11.10 11.55 -3.97
CA HIS A 31 -9.97 12.15 -3.26
C HIS A 31 -8.85 11.11 -3.12
N THR A 32 -7.60 11.56 -3.28
CA THR A 32 -6.47 10.67 -2.96
C THR A 32 -6.43 10.41 -1.46
N LEU A 33 -5.87 9.26 -1.07
CA LEU A 33 -5.66 8.96 0.34
C LEU A 33 -4.76 10.01 1.01
N GLN A 34 -3.83 10.62 0.24
CA GLN A 34 -3.02 11.73 0.74
C GLN A 34 -3.88 12.93 1.15
N GLN A 35 -4.86 13.31 0.32
CA GLN A 35 -5.78 14.40 0.65
C GLN A 35 -6.62 14.08 1.91
N VAL A 36 -6.98 12.82 2.11
CA VAL A 36 -7.70 12.38 3.32
C VAL A 36 -6.79 12.50 4.56
N LEU A 37 -5.54 12.04 4.48
CA LEU A 37 -4.55 12.18 5.57
C LEU A 37 -4.28 13.66 5.89
N ASP A 38 -4.09 14.49 4.88
CA ASP A 38 -3.86 15.92 5.04
C ASP A 38 -5.05 16.62 5.73
N ALA A 39 -6.28 16.26 5.35
CA ALA A 39 -7.49 16.80 5.96
C ALA A 39 -7.60 16.42 7.45
N HIS A 40 -7.30 15.16 7.81
CA HIS A 40 -7.27 14.73 9.21
C HIS A 40 -6.18 15.44 10.02
N THR A 41 -4.99 15.62 9.43
CA THR A 41 -3.88 16.35 10.06
C THR A 41 -4.25 17.81 10.32
N GLN A 42 -4.84 18.50 9.33
CA GLN A 42 -5.27 19.90 9.47
C GLN A 42 -6.38 20.05 10.51
N ALA A 43 -7.33 19.13 10.52
CA ALA A 43 -8.44 19.13 11.49
C ALA A 43 -8.03 18.61 12.88
N ARG A 44 -6.82 18.08 13.04
CA ARG A 44 -6.35 17.40 14.27
C ARG A 44 -7.29 16.27 14.69
N THR A 45 -7.77 15.50 13.72
CA THR A 45 -8.66 14.36 13.93
C THR A 45 -7.99 13.07 13.43
N GLN A 46 -8.53 11.93 13.83
CA GLN A 46 -8.13 10.63 13.32
C GLN A 46 -9.34 9.93 12.70
N PRO A 47 -9.16 9.14 11.63
CA PRO A 47 -10.25 8.32 11.08
C PRO A 47 -10.75 7.33 12.13
N SER A 48 -12.04 6.99 12.08
CA SER A 48 -12.57 5.91 12.90
C SER A 48 -11.95 4.56 12.53
N THR A 49 -11.94 3.61 13.47
CA THR A 49 -11.51 2.22 13.19
C THR A 49 -12.27 1.63 12.00
N ALA A 50 -13.58 1.90 11.92
CA ALA A 50 -14.41 1.43 10.81
C ALA A 50 -14.00 2.05 9.46
N ASP A 51 -13.64 3.34 9.45
CA ASP A 51 -13.16 3.98 8.21
C ASP A 51 -11.80 3.44 7.79
N ILE A 52 -10.88 3.22 8.74
CA ILE A 52 -9.57 2.61 8.45
C ILE A 52 -9.76 1.23 7.83
N ALA A 53 -10.60 0.40 8.42
CA ALA A 53 -10.90 -0.94 7.89
C ALA A 53 -11.51 -0.88 6.50
N ARG A 54 -12.51 -0.03 6.30
CA ARG A 54 -13.20 0.15 5.01
C ARG A 54 -12.25 0.65 3.92
N ILE A 55 -11.43 1.65 4.21
CA ILE A 55 -10.43 2.18 3.28
C ILE A 55 -9.39 1.10 2.96
N GLY A 56 -8.85 0.44 3.98
CA GLY A 56 -7.87 -0.63 3.79
C GLY A 56 -8.40 -1.79 2.95
N ALA A 57 -9.63 -2.23 3.20
CA ALA A 57 -10.28 -3.27 2.42
C ALA A 57 -10.46 -2.85 0.95
N ALA A 58 -10.87 -1.59 0.69
CA ALA A 58 -11.01 -1.07 -0.67
C ALA A 58 -9.66 -1.07 -1.41
N ILE A 59 -8.57 -0.65 -0.75
CA ILE A 59 -7.21 -0.65 -1.33
C ILE A 59 -6.75 -2.09 -1.58
N ALA A 60 -6.96 -2.99 -0.63
CA ALA A 60 -6.58 -4.39 -0.75
C ALA A 60 -7.31 -5.10 -1.90
N ARG A 61 -8.61 -4.81 -2.10
CA ARG A 61 -9.36 -5.32 -3.27
C ARG A 61 -8.81 -4.77 -4.59
N ALA A 62 -8.46 -3.48 -4.63
CA ALA A 62 -7.87 -2.88 -5.81
C ALA A 62 -6.51 -3.53 -6.15
N ALA A 63 -5.64 -3.72 -5.16
CA ALA A 63 -4.37 -4.42 -5.33
C ALA A 63 -4.60 -5.89 -5.77
N HIS A 64 -5.58 -6.59 -5.17
CA HIS A 64 -5.92 -7.95 -5.58
C HIS A 64 -6.36 -8.03 -7.04
N SER A 65 -7.19 -7.10 -7.50
CA SER A 65 -7.61 -7.03 -8.91
C SER A 65 -6.42 -6.87 -9.87
N LEU A 66 -5.38 -6.14 -9.45
CA LEU A 66 -4.13 -5.99 -10.19
C LEU A 66 -3.34 -7.32 -10.21
N HIS A 67 -3.20 -7.95 -9.04
CA HIS A 67 -2.49 -9.22 -8.89
C HIS A 67 -3.13 -10.34 -9.74
N GLN A 68 -4.46 -10.36 -9.85
CA GLN A 68 -5.18 -11.29 -10.74
C GLN A 68 -4.86 -11.04 -12.22
N GLN A 69 -4.39 -9.87 -12.58
CA GLN A 69 -3.91 -9.52 -13.91
C GLN A 69 -2.38 -9.65 -14.02
N ASN A 70 -1.76 -10.47 -13.15
CA ASN A 70 -0.33 -10.75 -13.11
C ASN A 70 0.55 -9.50 -12.96
N THR A 71 0.04 -8.45 -12.33
CA THR A 71 0.73 -7.16 -12.17
C THR A 71 0.86 -6.80 -10.70
N CYS A 72 2.07 -6.41 -10.28
CA CYS A 72 2.33 -5.79 -8.99
C CYS A 72 2.52 -4.30 -9.20
N HIS A 73 1.96 -3.48 -8.32
CA HIS A 73 2.05 -2.02 -8.42
C HIS A 73 3.44 -1.49 -8.05
N LEU A 74 3.99 -1.97 -6.95
CA LEU A 74 5.35 -1.72 -6.42
C LEU A 74 5.66 -0.26 -6.03
N ASP A 75 4.71 0.66 -6.13
CA ASP A 75 4.81 2.04 -5.63
C ASP A 75 3.48 2.52 -5.03
N LEU A 76 2.81 1.64 -4.27
CA LEU A 76 1.62 2.02 -3.52
C LEU A 76 2.00 3.00 -2.41
N LYS A 77 1.32 4.15 -2.42
CA LYS A 77 1.44 5.23 -1.44
C LYS A 77 0.15 6.05 -1.43
N PRO A 78 -0.09 6.88 -0.42
CA PRO A 78 -1.32 7.66 -0.33
C PRO A 78 -1.65 8.52 -1.56
N ALA A 79 -0.64 9.07 -2.24
CA ALA A 79 -0.82 9.87 -3.44
C ALA A 79 -1.29 9.04 -4.67
N ASN A 80 -0.99 7.73 -4.69
CA ASN A 80 -1.32 6.82 -5.79
C ASN A 80 -2.61 6.01 -5.55
N VAL A 81 -3.32 6.28 -4.47
CA VAL A 81 -4.60 5.64 -4.13
C VAL A 81 -5.70 6.69 -4.16
N LEU A 82 -6.67 6.55 -5.04
CA LEU A 82 -7.84 7.42 -5.13
C LEU A 82 -9.06 6.66 -4.54
N LEU A 83 -9.73 7.30 -3.61
CA LEU A 83 -10.97 6.81 -3.00
C LEU A 83 -12.17 7.38 -3.78
N HIS A 84 -12.84 6.50 -4.52
CA HIS A 84 -13.98 6.89 -5.32
C HIS A 84 -15.22 7.08 -4.44
N PRO A 85 -16.15 8.02 -4.77
CA PRO A 85 -17.37 8.25 -3.98
C PRO A 85 -18.25 7.01 -3.76
N HIS A 86 -18.19 6.03 -4.65
CA HIS A 86 -18.89 4.74 -4.51
C HIS A 86 -18.17 3.73 -3.61
N GLY A 87 -17.11 4.13 -2.90
CA GLY A 87 -16.46 3.33 -1.87
C GLY A 87 -15.39 2.35 -2.35
N HIS A 88 -15.08 2.28 -3.63
CA HIS A 88 -13.94 1.50 -4.12
C HIS A 88 -12.68 2.37 -4.25
N ALA A 89 -11.51 1.74 -4.26
CA ALA A 89 -10.25 2.40 -4.54
C ALA A 89 -9.86 2.23 -6.01
N VAL A 90 -9.22 3.27 -6.55
CA VAL A 90 -8.59 3.27 -7.88
C VAL A 90 -7.10 3.54 -7.71
N LEU A 91 -6.27 2.66 -8.28
CA LEU A 91 -4.82 2.78 -8.21
C LEU A 91 -4.32 3.61 -9.40
N LEU A 92 -3.41 4.54 -9.10
CA LEU A 92 -2.85 5.50 -10.03
C LEU A 92 -1.35 5.29 -10.16
N ASP A 93 -0.77 5.75 -11.26
CA ASP A 93 0.68 5.77 -11.51
C ASP A 93 1.35 4.38 -11.48
N PHE A 94 1.34 3.74 -12.64
CA PHE A 94 1.94 2.42 -12.87
C PHE A 94 3.39 2.48 -13.35
N GLY A 95 4.07 3.61 -13.19
CA GLY A 95 5.45 3.84 -13.67
C GLY A 95 6.49 2.87 -13.12
N LEU A 96 6.26 2.29 -11.94
CA LEU A 96 7.13 1.31 -11.30
C LEU A 96 6.55 -0.12 -11.29
N SER A 97 5.40 -0.35 -11.90
CA SER A 97 4.73 -1.65 -11.89
C SER A 97 5.54 -2.72 -12.63
N CYS A 98 5.36 -3.96 -12.22
CA CYS A 98 5.96 -5.14 -12.83
C CYS A 98 4.86 -6.12 -13.23
N HIS A 99 4.95 -6.67 -14.44
CA HIS A 99 4.03 -7.68 -14.95
C HIS A 99 4.74 -9.02 -15.13
N ALA A 100 4.19 -10.11 -14.62
CA ALA A 100 4.86 -11.41 -14.56
C ALA A 100 5.27 -11.99 -15.94
N HIS A 101 4.60 -11.56 -17.03
CA HIS A 101 4.84 -12.08 -18.38
C HIS A 101 5.59 -11.11 -19.31
N TYR A 102 6.01 -9.94 -18.79
CA TYR A 102 6.79 -8.97 -19.56
C TYR A 102 8.14 -8.71 -18.91
N PRO A 103 9.18 -8.37 -19.68
CA PRO A 103 10.48 -8.00 -19.14
C PRO A 103 10.35 -6.82 -18.16
N ASP A 104 10.97 -6.92 -17.01
CA ASP A 104 11.09 -5.81 -16.08
C ASP A 104 12.31 -4.96 -16.45
N LEU A 105 12.10 -3.99 -17.36
CA LEU A 105 13.15 -3.10 -17.84
C LEU A 105 13.79 -2.27 -16.72
N LEU A 106 13.03 -1.98 -15.66
CA LEU A 106 13.54 -1.23 -14.51
C LEU A 106 14.51 -2.08 -13.67
N ALA A 107 14.30 -3.39 -13.57
CA ALA A 107 15.20 -4.27 -12.85
C ALA A 107 16.59 -4.35 -13.53
N GLU A 108 16.63 -4.24 -14.86
CA GLU A 108 17.87 -4.27 -15.63
C GLU A 108 18.65 -2.95 -15.53
N GLU A 109 17.94 -1.82 -15.55
CA GLU A 109 18.54 -0.47 -15.55
C GLU A 109 18.93 0.01 -14.13
N LEU A 110 18.17 -0.36 -13.12
CA LEU A 110 18.25 0.22 -11.79
C LEU A 110 18.62 -0.84 -10.73
N ARG A 111 19.92 -1.03 -10.50
CA ARG A 111 20.46 -1.89 -9.42
C ARG A 111 20.25 -1.31 -8.00
N LYS A 112 19.29 -0.40 -7.80
CA LYS A 112 19.02 0.30 -6.54
C LYS A 112 17.58 0.05 -6.12
N ALA A 113 17.30 0.27 -4.84
CA ALA A 113 15.94 0.30 -4.33
C ALA A 113 15.10 1.32 -5.14
N ILE A 114 13.99 0.85 -5.72
CA ILE A 114 13.08 1.66 -6.54
C ILE A 114 11.71 1.65 -5.88
N GLY A 115 11.19 2.82 -5.61
CA GLY A 115 9.91 3.04 -4.95
C GLY A 115 9.97 4.23 -4.01
N SER A 116 8.83 4.58 -3.45
CA SER A 116 8.71 5.68 -2.48
C SER A 116 9.26 5.24 -1.12
N PRO A 117 10.31 5.90 -0.59
CA PRO A 117 11.11 5.38 0.54
C PRO A 117 10.33 5.01 1.80
N ALA A 118 9.25 5.71 2.11
CA ALA A 118 8.45 5.43 3.30
C ALA A 118 7.64 4.14 3.17
N TRP A 119 7.17 3.78 1.97
CA TRP A 119 6.23 2.67 1.71
C TRP A 119 6.88 1.45 1.05
N ILE A 120 8.14 1.55 0.59
CA ILE A 120 8.86 0.46 -0.09
C ILE A 120 8.99 -0.78 0.81
N ALA A 121 8.74 -1.97 0.26
CA ALA A 121 8.85 -3.23 1.00
C ALA A 121 10.32 -3.67 1.21
N PRO A 122 10.62 -4.47 2.26
CA PRO A 122 11.97 -4.96 2.55
C PRO A 122 12.65 -5.64 1.37
N GLU A 123 11.93 -6.51 0.65
CA GLU A 123 12.45 -7.20 -0.53
C GLU A 123 12.80 -6.26 -1.67
N GLN A 124 12.03 -5.18 -1.87
CA GLN A 124 12.34 -4.17 -2.89
C GLN A 124 13.62 -3.38 -2.54
N VAL A 125 13.89 -3.16 -1.24
CA VAL A 125 15.12 -2.48 -0.78
C VAL A 125 16.36 -3.28 -1.15
N VAL A 126 16.24 -4.61 -1.24
CA VAL A 126 17.34 -5.50 -1.66
C VAL A 126 17.27 -5.88 -3.15
N GLY A 127 16.39 -5.21 -3.92
CA GLY A 127 16.32 -5.35 -5.37
C GLY A 127 15.43 -6.50 -5.87
N VAL A 128 14.64 -7.14 -5.00
CA VAL A 128 13.67 -8.16 -5.41
C VAL A 128 12.36 -7.46 -5.80
N ARG A 129 11.87 -7.74 -7.01
CA ARG A 129 10.64 -7.17 -7.58
C ARG A 129 9.68 -8.27 -8.03
N GLY A 130 8.41 -7.93 -8.19
CA GLY A 130 7.39 -8.85 -8.73
C GLY A 130 6.71 -9.74 -7.67
N ASP A 131 6.98 -9.57 -6.38
CA ASP A 131 6.21 -10.24 -5.34
C ASP A 131 4.96 -9.39 -4.99
N PRO A 132 3.72 -9.92 -5.18
CA PRO A 132 2.50 -9.17 -4.85
C PRO A 132 2.39 -8.82 -3.36
N ARG A 133 3.13 -9.49 -2.48
CA ARG A 133 3.18 -9.20 -1.05
C ARG A 133 3.97 -7.92 -0.73
N SER A 134 4.71 -7.35 -1.69
CA SER A 134 5.29 -6.02 -1.58
C SER A 134 4.19 -4.93 -1.52
N ASP A 135 3.13 -5.09 -2.33
CA ASP A 135 1.98 -4.19 -2.28
C ASP A 135 1.23 -4.32 -0.94
N ILE A 136 1.15 -5.53 -0.36
CA ILE A 136 0.55 -5.76 0.97
C ILE A 136 1.35 -5.03 2.06
N PHE A 137 2.68 -5.03 1.99
CA PHE A 137 3.50 -4.26 2.91
C PHE A 137 3.21 -2.76 2.82
N ALA A 138 3.14 -2.21 1.61
CA ALA A 138 2.80 -0.80 1.39
C ALA A 138 1.40 -0.45 1.92
N ILE A 139 0.41 -1.34 1.75
CA ILE A 139 -0.92 -1.19 2.35
C ILE A 139 -0.80 -1.17 3.89
N GLY A 140 0.01 -2.04 4.48
CA GLY A 140 0.27 -2.05 5.92
C GLY A 140 0.83 -0.72 6.43
N VAL A 141 1.77 -0.11 5.68
CA VAL A 141 2.31 1.23 6.00
C VAL A 141 1.22 2.29 5.96
N MET A 142 0.36 2.27 4.92
CA MET A 142 -0.76 3.22 4.81
C MET A 142 -1.80 3.03 5.93
N LEU A 143 -2.11 1.80 6.32
CA LEU A 143 -3.00 1.51 7.45
C LEU A 143 -2.42 1.99 8.79
N TYR A 144 -1.11 1.80 8.98
CA TYR A 144 -0.41 2.33 10.15
C TYR A 144 -0.49 3.86 10.21
N GLU A 145 -0.21 4.53 9.10
CA GLU A 145 -0.27 5.99 8.98
C GLU A 145 -1.70 6.52 9.20
N LEU A 146 -2.72 5.89 8.62
CA LEU A 146 -4.14 6.22 8.88
C LEU A 146 -4.52 6.07 10.35
N ALA A 147 -4.00 5.05 11.02
CA ALA A 147 -4.34 4.77 12.41
C ALA A 147 -3.64 5.70 13.39
N THR A 148 -2.39 6.06 13.15
CA THR A 148 -1.52 6.75 14.11
C THR A 148 -1.17 8.18 13.72
N GLY A 149 -1.25 8.54 12.44
CA GLY A 149 -0.72 9.78 11.89
C GLY A 149 0.82 9.75 11.69
N GLU A 150 1.47 8.62 11.94
CA GLU A 150 2.92 8.47 11.84
C GLU A 150 3.29 7.35 10.85
N LEU A 151 4.53 7.36 10.37
CA LEU A 151 5.09 6.31 9.53
C LEU A 151 5.81 5.27 10.39
N PRO A 152 5.58 3.94 10.19
CA PRO A 152 6.13 2.88 11.05
C PRO A 152 7.66 2.83 11.08
N PHE A 153 8.31 3.26 10.00
CA PHE A 153 9.78 3.30 9.86
C PHE A 153 10.30 4.71 9.58
N GLY A 154 9.50 5.74 9.89
CA GLY A 154 9.80 7.13 9.55
C GLY A 154 9.87 7.37 8.03
N ASN A 155 10.42 8.53 7.65
CA ASN A 155 10.64 8.90 6.24
C ASN A 155 12.15 8.85 5.91
N PRO A 156 12.68 7.68 5.54
CA PRO A 156 14.12 7.51 5.32
C PRO A 156 14.57 8.23 4.06
N GLN A 157 15.65 9.02 4.17
CA GLN A 157 16.25 9.75 3.07
C GLN A 157 17.47 9.01 2.45
N THR A 158 17.86 7.89 3.03
CA THR A 158 19.03 7.11 2.61
C THR A 158 18.71 5.63 2.46
N ASN A 159 19.50 4.92 1.64
CA ASN A 159 19.41 3.46 1.52
C ASN A 159 19.62 2.74 2.88
N GLY A 160 20.49 3.27 3.74
CA GLY A 160 20.70 2.75 5.09
C GLY A 160 19.44 2.86 5.96
N GLY A 161 18.76 4.01 5.90
CA GLY A 161 17.48 4.21 6.59
C GLY A 161 16.38 3.28 6.05
N MET A 162 16.28 3.10 4.72
CA MET A 162 15.33 2.15 4.14
C MET A 162 15.58 0.70 4.57
N ARG A 163 16.83 0.31 4.78
CA ARG A 163 17.18 -1.05 5.22
C ARG A 163 16.74 -1.39 6.64
N GLN A 164 16.44 -0.41 7.49
CA GLN A 164 16.00 -0.65 8.87
C GLN A 164 14.78 -1.58 8.93
N ARG A 165 13.86 -1.51 7.96
CA ARG A 165 12.67 -2.39 7.87
C ARG A 165 12.98 -3.87 7.64
N LEU A 166 14.24 -4.23 7.36
CA LEU A 166 14.67 -5.63 7.24
C LEU A 166 14.80 -6.34 8.59
N TRP A 167 14.99 -5.58 9.69
CA TRP A 167 15.26 -6.13 11.03
C TRP A 167 14.62 -5.36 12.19
N MET A 168 14.13 -4.14 11.95
CA MET A 168 13.53 -3.32 13.00
C MET A 168 12.00 -3.51 12.99
N ASP A 169 11.45 -3.87 14.13
CA ASP A 169 10.01 -3.88 14.32
C ASP A 169 9.48 -2.44 14.44
N PRO A 170 8.33 -2.13 13.85
CA PRO A 170 7.70 -0.84 14.03
C PRO A 170 7.18 -0.69 15.47
N THR A 171 7.09 0.54 15.96
CA THR A 171 6.37 0.82 17.21
C THR A 171 4.95 0.26 17.11
N PRO A 172 4.46 -0.51 18.10
CA PRO A 172 3.08 -1.00 18.06
C PRO A 172 2.09 0.15 17.92
N PRO A 173 1.16 0.12 16.95
CA PRO A 173 0.18 1.21 16.74
C PRO A 173 -0.59 1.61 18.01
N ARG A 174 -0.95 0.65 18.86
CA ARG A 174 -1.68 0.89 20.11
C ARG A 174 -0.87 1.67 21.16
N ARG A 175 0.44 1.75 21.03
CA ARG A 175 1.27 2.66 21.84
C ARG A 175 1.01 4.13 21.49
N LEU A 176 0.73 4.42 20.23
CA LEU A 176 0.42 5.77 19.72
C LEU A 176 -1.07 6.07 19.76
N ARG A 177 -1.90 5.04 19.61
CA ARG A 177 -3.35 5.10 19.63
C ARG A 177 -3.93 4.01 20.54
N PRO A 178 -4.02 4.23 21.86
CA PRO A 178 -4.44 3.20 22.83
C PRO A 178 -5.87 2.65 22.64
N ASP A 179 -6.77 3.44 22.03
CA ASP A 179 -8.15 3.05 21.71
C ASP A 179 -8.27 2.16 20.46
N MET A 180 -7.18 1.94 19.74
CA MET A 180 -7.15 1.06 18.56
C MET A 180 -7.43 -0.39 18.99
N PRO A 181 -8.37 -1.11 18.33
CA PRO A 181 -8.65 -2.51 18.65
C PRO A 181 -7.45 -3.43 18.37
N GLU A 182 -7.31 -4.47 19.19
CA GLU A 182 -6.25 -5.47 19.05
C GLU A 182 -6.22 -6.13 17.67
N TRP A 183 -7.40 -6.44 17.14
CA TRP A 183 -7.51 -7.06 15.81
C TRP A 183 -6.93 -6.16 14.69
N LEU A 184 -7.14 -4.84 14.77
CA LEU A 184 -6.62 -3.94 13.72
C LEU A 184 -5.10 -3.82 13.83
N GLN A 185 -4.54 -3.76 15.04
CA GLN A 185 -3.08 -3.85 15.24
C GLN A 185 -2.51 -5.16 14.70
N GLU A 186 -3.18 -6.30 14.95
CA GLU A 186 -2.76 -7.60 14.42
C GLU A 186 -2.66 -7.57 12.90
N VAL A 187 -3.69 -7.03 12.22
CA VAL A 187 -3.72 -6.89 10.75
C VAL A 187 -2.57 -6.03 10.26
N VAL A 188 -2.41 -4.83 10.84
CA VAL A 188 -1.38 -3.87 10.44
C VAL A 188 0.01 -4.46 10.60
N LEU A 189 0.33 -5.01 11.77
CA LEU A 189 1.65 -5.57 12.04
C LEU A 189 1.93 -6.83 11.21
N ARG A 190 0.90 -7.61 10.87
CA ARG A 190 1.06 -8.75 9.95
C ARG A 190 1.42 -8.30 8.53
N CYS A 191 0.85 -7.20 8.04
CA CYS A 191 1.25 -6.63 6.75
C CYS A 191 2.70 -6.15 6.76
N LEU A 192 3.20 -5.65 7.90
CA LEU A 192 4.54 -5.07 8.07
C LEU A 192 5.63 -6.10 8.40
N GLU A 193 5.34 -7.39 8.38
CA GLU A 193 6.35 -8.43 8.56
C GLU A 193 7.50 -8.27 7.57
N PRO A 194 8.77 -8.29 8.03
CA PRO A 194 9.92 -8.21 7.15
C PRO A 194 9.94 -9.33 6.10
N GLU A 195 9.63 -10.56 6.51
CA GLU A 195 9.55 -11.71 5.63
C GLU A 195 8.19 -11.76 4.92
N ALA A 196 8.20 -11.64 3.59
CA ALA A 196 6.97 -11.65 2.78
C ALA A 196 6.10 -12.90 3.03
N ALA A 197 6.71 -14.06 3.31
CA ALA A 197 5.99 -15.31 3.60
C ALA A 197 5.16 -15.27 4.90
N LYS A 198 5.47 -14.38 5.84
CA LYS A 198 4.73 -14.20 7.09
C LYS A 198 3.57 -13.21 6.98
N ARG A 199 3.51 -12.44 5.89
CA ARG A 199 2.39 -11.54 5.57
C ARG A 199 1.15 -12.32 5.15
N TYR A 200 0.13 -11.62 4.73
CA TYR A 200 -1.03 -12.23 4.07
C TYR A 200 -0.61 -12.92 2.77
N PRO A 201 -1.17 -14.10 2.45
CA PRO A 201 -0.82 -14.82 1.22
C PRO A 201 -1.32 -14.09 -0.05
N SER A 202 -2.37 -13.28 0.08
CA SER A 202 -2.84 -12.40 -0.99
C SER A 202 -3.56 -11.17 -0.41
N ALA A 203 -3.71 -10.13 -1.22
CA ALA A 203 -4.47 -8.94 -0.85
C ALA A 203 -5.98 -9.23 -0.63
N ALA A 204 -6.52 -10.30 -1.23
CA ALA A 204 -7.89 -10.74 -0.93
C ALA A 204 -8.05 -11.20 0.51
N HIS A 205 -7.07 -11.93 1.08
CA HIS A 205 -7.12 -12.35 2.49
C HIS A 205 -7.02 -11.14 3.44
N LEU A 206 -6.21 -10.14 3.08
CA LEU A 206 -6.16 -8.88 3.84
C LEU A 206 -7.51 -8.15 3.80
N ALA A 207 -8.13 -8.03 2.62
CA ALA A 207 -9.44 -7.41 2.48
C ALA A 207 -10.49 -8.14 3.33
N PHE A 208 -10.49 -9.48 3.28
CA PHE A 208 -11.41 -10.31 4.05
C PHE A 208 -11.27 -10.08 5.56
N ASP A 209 -10.05 -10.09 6.11
CA ASP A 209 -9.83 -9.87 7.54
C ASP A 209 -10.27 -8.47 7.98
N LEU A 210 -10.03 -7.43 7.15
CA LEU A 210 -10.48 -6.06 7.44
C LEU A 210 -12.01 -5.92 7.45
N GLU A 211 -12.73 -6.79 6.72
CA GLU A 211 -14.19 -6.80 6.64
C GLU A 211 -14.86 -7.70 7.69
N HIS A 212 -14.10 -8.67 8.23
CA HIS A 212 -14.59 -9.68 9.16
C HIS A 212 -13.70 -9.72 10.42
N PRO A 213 -13.62 -8.61 11.17
CA PRO A 213 -12.74 -8.51 12.34
C PRO A 213 -13.02 -9.57 13.42
N GLU A 214 -14.22 -10.09 13.47
CA GLU A 214 -14.65 -11.14 14.40
C GLU A 214 -13.98 -12.50 14.13
N GLN A 215 -13.41 -12.70 12.94
CA GLN A 215 -12.73 -13.94 12.55
C GLN A 215 -11.22 -13.88 12.80
N ILE A 216 -10.69 -12.71 13.17
CA ILE A 216 -9.26 -12.51 13.37
C ILE A 216 -8.82 -13.14 14.69
N LYS A 217 -7.89 -14.09 14.61
CA LYS A 217 -7.22 -14.62 15.78
C LYS A 217 -6.11 -13.64 16.21
N VAL A 218 -6.37 -12.90 17.26
CA VAL A 218 -5.38 -11.98 17.85
C VAL A 218 -4.26 -12.80 18.51
N THR A 219 -3.02 -12.50 18.15
CA THR A 219 -1.81 -13.08 18.71
C THR A 219 -1.16 -12.11 19.71
N LYS A 220 0.01 -12.48 20.26
CA LYS A 220 0.79 -11.59 21.12
C LYS A 220 1.13 -10.25 20.43
N ARG A 221 1.28 -10.25 19.11
CA ARG A 221 1.50 -9.06 18.27
C ARG A 221 0.34 -8.06 18.37
N GLY A 222 -0.90 -8.53 18.27
CA GLY A 222 -2.09 -7.67 18.41
C GLY A 222 -2.28 -7.11 19.82
N GLN A 223 -1.75 -7.79 20.85
CA GLN A 223 -1.86 -7.40 22.25
C GLN A 223 -0.73 -6.48 22.73
N GLN A 224 0.37 -6.38 21.97
CA GLN A 224 1.55 -5.63 22.36
C GLN A 224 1.27 -4.14 22.47
N ILE A 225 1.76 -3.51 23.55
CA ILE A 225 1.67 -2.07 23.80
C ILE A 225 3.05 -1.46 24.03
N GLU A 226 4.02 -2.27 24.46
CA GLU A 226 5.42 -1.87 24.74
C GLU A 226 6.38 -2.32 23.63
#